data_4fb2a3075f2f769253a5d36c28f96c52
#
_entry.id   4fb2a3075f2f769253a5d36c28f96c52
#
_cell.length_a   1.000
_cell.length_b   1.000
_cell.length_c   1.000
_cell.angle_alpha   90.00
_cell.angle_beta   90.00
_cell.angle_gamma   90.00
#
_symmetry.space_group_name_H-M   'P 1'
#
loop_
_entity.id
_entity.type
_entity.pdbx_description
1 polymer ?
#
loop_
_entity_poly.entity_id
_entity_poly.type
_entity_poly.pdbx_seq_one_letter_code
_entity_poly.pdbx_strand_id
1 'polypeptide(L)'
;MVDPRLVEDDDEFRITFSNNPTSYTIEDLKPVVNTFNARLNQFISMPNTNINEATFSLTSADGNRVFTREVDYELQAPAGFVRAIPGGAIQEQESVRAVYRYFPLLNSTRLAFEEGNPFFDGMRLYVRDVALNLDEARTKWTSASKTNYLASVKPFNGVDRNKYPADYEVRFSNTVVDSSSRPGFGYIKSNFEVWEVTKGRVPKKQRMVYLETVRNDSLWNPGERAIILLGDDGLVQTWEFTFTPPAENAVAPTTGDVYFIATSRPFTAEDAYSFTTTASRIDEVQATNTLDKIRVVPNPYVVTNAIEPLDLQNPRDRGQRRLYFDLLPKDCTIRIFTVTGELVDTIEHHTTMDDGKAFWDLTTKDNFPLAFGVYIYHVDAGTLGQKIGRFAVIK
;
A
#
# COMPACT_ATOMS: atom_id res chain seq x y z
N MET A 1 -10.61 8.30 -3.64
CA MET A 1 -10.86 7.68 -4.95
C MET A 1 -9.56 7.78 -5.71
N VAL A 2 -9.11 6.72 -6.29
CA VAL A 2 -7.94 6.72 -7.18
C VAL A 2 -8.46 7.02 -8.58
N ASP A 3 -7.80 7.89 -9.35
CA ASP A 3 -8.04 7.99 -10.79
C ASP A 3 -6.98 7.14 -11.51
N PRO A 4 -7.31 5.89 -11.87
CA PRO A 4 -6.33 4.96 -12.43
C PRO A 4 -5.76 5.40 -13.78
N ARG A 5 -6.39 6.39 -14.44
CA ARG A 5 -5.93 6.89 -15.73
C ARG A 5 -4.71 7.81 -15.61
N LEU A 6 -4.47 8.34 -14.41
CA LEU A 6 -3.35 9.23 -14.11
C LEU A 6 -2.15 8.48 -13.53
N VAL A 7 -2.30 7.19 -13.20
CA VAL A 7 -1.20 6.36 -12.70
C VAL A 7 -0.37 5.91 -13.88
N GLU A 8 0.90 6.30 -13.92
CA GLU A 8 1.86 5.89 -14.93
C GLU A 8 2.62 4.62 -14.52
N ASP A 9 3.23 3.93 -15.47
CA ASP A 9 4.14 2.81 -15.20
C ASP A 9 5.48 3.34 -14.72
N ASP A 10 6.07 2.60 -13.77
CA ASP A 10 7.43 2.78 -13.29
C ASP A 10 7.73 4.16 -12.64
N ASP A 11 6.69 4.89 -12.20
CA ASP A 11 6.93 6.03 -11.32
C ASP A 11 7.34 5.54 -9.95
N GLU A 12 8.45 6.06 -9.45
CA GLU A 12 9.05 5.65 -8.19
C GLU A 12 8.86 6.73 -7.12
N PHE A 13 8.36 6.33 -5.97
CA PHE A 13 8.11 7.19 -4.82
C PHE A 13 8.88 6.70 -3.61
N ARG A 14 9.33 7.65 -2.77
CA ARG A 14 9.96 7.38 -1.48
C ARG A 14 9.15 7.98 -0.35
N ILE A 15 8.90 7.18 0.69
CA ILE A 15 8.27 7.62 1.94
C ILE A 15 9.34 7.68 3.01
N THR A 16 9.45 8.80 3.71
CA THR A 16 10.34 8.99 4.86
C THR A 16 9.55 9.51 6.04
N PHE A 17 10.07 9.27 7.25
CA PHE A 17 9.41 9.66 8.50
C PHE A 17 10.29 10.62 9.31
N SER A 18 9.68 11.37 10.21
CA SER A 18 10.35 12.21 11.20
C SER A 18 9.89 11.86 12.60
N ASN A 19 10.71 12.18 13.63
CA ASN A 19 10.42 11.81 15.02
C ASN A 19 9.67 12.88 15.81
N ASN A 20 9.78 14.17 15.46
CA ASN A 20 9.23 15.26 16.26
C ASN A 20 8.75 16.45 15.41
N PRO A 21 7.46 16.65 15.23
CA PRO A 21 6.40 15.67 15.48
C PRO A 21 6.53 14.48 14.53
N THR A 22 6.04 13.32 14.93
CA THR A 22 5.98 12.17 14.02
C THR A 22 5.15 12.55 12.80
N SER A 23 5.77 12.50 11.65
CA SER A 23 5.16 12.86 10.36
C SER A 23 5.82 12.06 9.25
N TYR A 24 5.20 12.05 8.08
CA TYR A 24 5.79 11.43 6.90
C TYR A 24 5.75 12.34 5.69
N THR A 25 6.70 12.14 4.81
CA THR A 25 6.88 12.86 3.56
C THR A 25 6.94 11.86 2.41
N ILE A 26 6.30 12.18 1.28
CA ILE A 26 6.41 11.43 0.03
C ILE A 26 7.21 12.26 -0.94
N GLU A 27 8.28 11.71 -1.49
CA GLU A 27 9.08 12.29 -2.58
C GLU A 27 8.77 11.52 -3.86
N ASP A 28 8.45 12.25 -4.93
CA ASP A 28 8.47 11.72 -6.28
C ASP A 28 9.92 11.67 -6.76
N LEU A 29 10.41 10.48 -7.09
CA LEU A 29 11.80 10.29 -7.51
C LEU A 29 12.01 10.49 -9.01
N LYS A 30 10.93 10.62 -9.79
CA LYS A 30 10.98 10.96 -11.20
C LYS A 30 11.34 12.45 -11.38
N PRO A 31 12.43 12.78 -12.08
CA PRO A 31 12.79 14.16 -12.27
C PRO A 31 11.78 14.89 -13.16
N VAL A 32 11.25 15.99 -12.66
CA VAL A 32 10.44 16.93 -13.46
C VAL A 32 11.38 17.79 -14.29
N VAL A 33 11.10 17.89 -15.59
CA VAL A 33 11.82 18.77 -16.50
C VAL A 33 10.86 19.85 -16.99
N ASN A 34 11.17 21.10 -16.70
CA ASN A 34 10.37 22.24 -17.11
C ASN A 34 11.22 23.30 -17.85
N THR A 35 10.81 23.68 -19.05
CA THR A 35 11.46 24.73 -19.82
C THR A 35 10.53 25.95 -19.90
N PHE A 36 11.04 27.10 -19.54
CA PHE A 36 10.27 28.35 -19.50
C PHE A 36 11.16 29.56 -19.83
N ASN A 37 10.55 30.68 -20.12
CA ASN A 37 11.27 31.93 -20.34
C ASN A 37 11.44 32.67 -19.01
N ALA A 38 12.67 32.94 -18.65
CA ALA A 38 13.01 33.63 -17.40
C ALA A 38 12.50 35.05 -17.36
N ARG A 39 12.14 35.55 -16.19
CA ARG A 39 11.74 36.93 -15.94
C ARG A 39 12.63 37.52 -14.86
N LEU A 40 13.21 38.67 -15.16
CA LEU A 40 13.99 39.43 -14.18
C LEU A 40 13.06 40.00 -13.11
N ASN A 41 13.38 39.72 -11.87
CA ASN A 41 12.66 40.23 -10.70
C ASN A 41 11.15 39.89 -10.64
N GLN A 42 10.69 38.92 -11.44
CA GLN A 42 9.31 38.44 -11.46
C GLN A 42 9.29 36.92 -11.24
N PHE A 43 8.51 36.45 -10.28
CA PHE A 43 8.34 35.03 -10.03
C PHE A 43 7.50 34.36 -11.13
N ILE A 44 7.97 33.20 -11.54
CA ILE A 44 7.31 32.26 -12.46
C ILE A 44 6.94 31.02 -11.67
N SER A 45 5.71 30.56 -11.85
CA SER A 45 5.23 29.34 -11.21
C SER A 45 5.80 28.11 -11.92
N MET A 46 6.36 27.19 -11.14
CA MET A 46 6.70 25.86 -11.61
C MET A 46 5.44 24.96 -11.61
N PRO A 47 5.45 23.85 -12.34
CA PRO A 47 4.36 22.86 -12.33
C PRO A 47 4.01 22.33 -10.95
N ASN A 48 5.00 22.20 -10.07
CA ASN A 48 4.85 21.58 -8.75
C ASN A 48 5.22 22.56 -7.63
N THR A 49 4.59 22.39 -6.48
CA THR A 49 4.97 22.98 -5.19
C THR A 49 5.85 22.02 -4.40
N ASN A 50 6.36 22.43 -3.23
CA ASN A 50 7.22 21.62 -2.38
C ASN A 50 8.40 21.00 -3.15
N ILE A 51 9.08 21.81 -3.93
CA ILE A 51 10.26 21.39 -4.71
C ILE A 51 11.37 20.91 -3.75
N ASN A 52 11.99 19.79 -4.04
CA ASN A 52 13.17 19.34 -3.32
C ASN A 52 14.38 20.17 -3.75
N GLU A 53 14.74 21.15 -2.92
CA GLU A 53 15.82 22.10 -3.19
C GLU A 53 17.17 21.44 -3.49
N ALA A 54 17.45 20.31 -2.85
CA ALA A 54 18.71 19.57 -3.06
C ALA A 54 18.82 18.96 -4.47
N THR A 55 17.71 18.82 -5.16
CA THR A 55 17.67 18.24 -6.53
C THR A 55 17.45 19.30 -7.60
N PHE A 56 17.17 20.56 -7.21
CA PHE A 56 16.86 21.61 -8.16
C PHE A 56 18.12 22.08 -8.90
N SER A 57 18.04 22.07 -10.23
CA SER A 57 19.08 22.58 -11.12
C SER A 57 18.42 23.45 -12.19
N LEU A 58 19.00 24.61 -12.45
CA LEU A 58 18.59 25.52 -13.51
C LEU A 58 19.73 25.71 -14.51
N THR A 59 19.44 25.50 -15.80
CA THR A 59 20.41 25.63 -16.89
C THR A 59 19.83 26.46 -18.01
N SER A 60 20.67 26.93 -18.95
CA SER A 60 20.20 27.38 -20.26
C SER A 60 19.46 26.23 -20.98
N ALA A 61 18.55 26.56 -21.90
CA ALA A 61 17.74 25.55 -22.58
C ALA A 61 18.58 24.52 -23.36
N ASP A 62 19.75 24.90 -23.83
CA ASP A 62 20.74 24.04 -24.50
C ASP A 62 21.61 23.23 -23.54
N GLY A 63 21.50 23.47 -22.23
CA GLY A 63 22.26 22.79 -21.18
C GLY A 63 23.71 23.24 -21.00
N ASN A 64 24.18 24.21 -21.79
CA ASN A 64 25.60 24.61 -21.81
C ASN A 64 26.00 25.49 -20.63
N ARG A 65 25.05 26.20 -20.00
CA ARG A 65 25.28 27.06 -18.84
C ARG A 65 24.47 26.55 -17.65
N VAL A 66 25.10 26.46 -16.51
CA VAL A 66 24.45 26.14 -15.23
C VAL A 66 24.38 27.43 -14.42
N PHE A 67 23.20 27.74 -13.90
CA PHE A 67 22.96 28.94 -13.13
C PHE A 67 23.04 28.65 -11.63
N THR A 68 23.55 29.63 -10.89
CA THR A 68 23.79 29.51 -9.43
C THR A 68 22.64 30.16 -8.65
N ARG A 69 22.09 29.38 -7.71
CA ARG A 69 21.06 29.89 -6.78
C ARG A 69 21.63 31.06 -5.96
N GLU A 70 20.76 32.04 -5.62
CA GLU A 70 21.03 33.27 -4.88
C GLU A 70 22.03 34.23 -5.58
N VAL A 71 22.51 33.86 -6.77
CA VAL A 71 23.35 34.70 -7.65
C VAL A 71 22.60 35.03 -8.94
N ASP A 72 22.16 34.00 -9.65
CA ASP A 72 21.48 34.12 -10.94
C ASP A 72 19.98 34.01 -10.81
N TYR A 73 19.49 33.23 -9.84
CA TYR A 73 18.07 33.04 -9.58
C TYR A 73 17.76 32.84 -8.10
N GLU A 74 16.52 33.13 -7.74
CA GLU A 74 15.92 32.82 -6.44
C GLU A 74 14.86 31.74 -6.62
N LEU A 75 14.85 30.74 -5.70
CA LEU A 75 13.88 29.66 -5.66
C LEU A 75 13.09 29.71 -4.35
N GLN A 76 11.77 29.83 -4.46
CA GLN A 76 10.82 29.63 -3.34
C GLN A 76 10.22 28.22 -3.46
N ALA A 77 10.99 27.25 -3.03
CA ALA A 77 10.70 25.81 -3.20
C ALA A 77 9.34 25.36 -2.64
N PRO A 78 8.89 25.79 -1.44
CA PRO A 78 7.58 25.41 -0.93
C PRO A 78 6.43 25.90 -1.80
N ALA A 79 6.56 27.10 -2.39
CA ALA A 79 5.53 27.66 -3.26
C ALA A 79 5.68 27.25 -4.73
N GLY A 80 6.83 26.69 -5.11
CA GLY A 80 7.14 26.34 -6.48
C GLY A 80 7.34 27.56 -7.37
N PHE A 81 8.02 28.60 -6.88
CA PHE A 81 8.30 29.80 -7.63
C PHE A 81 9.79 29.99 -7.87
N VAL A 82 10.13 30.46 -9.07
CA VAL A 82 11.50 30.85 -9.44
C VAL A 82 11.51 32.20 -10.11
N ARG A 83 12.54 33.03 -9.87
CA ARG A 83 12.77 34.28 -10.59
C ARG A 83 14.25 34.47 -10.91
N ALA A 84 14.56 35.13 -12.01
CA ALA A 84 15.92 35.54 -12.31
C ALA A 84 16.26 36.82 -11.52
N ILE A 85 17.50 36.87 -11.02
CA ILE A 85 18.02 38.01 -10.25
C ILE A 85 18.62 39.03 -11.22
N PRO A 86 18.24 40.33 -11.13
CA PRO A 86 18.86 41.37 -11.93
C PRO A 86 20.37 41.47 -11.65
N GLY A 87 21.19 41.43 -12.71
CA GLY A 87 22.64 41.44 -12.63
C GLY A 87 23.28 40.06 -12.55
N GLY A 88 22.50 38.99 -12.46
CA GLY A 88 22.96 37.61 -12.64
C GLY A 88 23.20 37.26 -14.13
N ALA A 89 23.56 36.03 -14.39
CA ALA A 89 23.89 35.55 -15.75
C ALA A 89 22.67 35.31 -16.66
N ILE A 90 21.45 35.24 -16.07
CA ILE A 90 20.20 34.99 -16.83
C ILE A 90 19.68 36.31 -17.40
N GLN A 91 19.33 36.31 -18.69
CA GLN A 91 18.76 37.47 -19.35
C GLN A 91 17.23 37.47 -19.33
N GLU A 92 16.62 38.67 -19.47
CA GLU A 92 15.17 38.78 -19.61
C GLU A 92 14.67 37.99 -20.81
N GLN A 93 13.60 37.18 -20.63
CA GLN A 93 13.02 36.27 -21.65
C GLN A 93 13.97 35.15 -22.13
N GLU A 94 15.08 34.94 -21.46
CA GLU A 94 15.94 33.79 -21.79
C GLU A 94 15.21 32.49 -21.54
N SER A 95 15.31 31.55 -22.49
CA SER A 95 14.79 30.19 -22.31
C SER A 95 15.71 29.38 -21.40
N VAL A 96 15.18 28.97 -20.27
CA VAL A 96 15.90 28.19 -19.24
C VAL A 96 15.20 26.87 -18.97
N ARG A 97 15.96 25.89 -18.50
CA ARG A 97 15.49 24.53 -18.21
C ARG A 97 15.74 24.22 -16.74
N ALA A 98 14.67 23.99 -15.98
CA ALA A 98 14.71 23.48 -14.61
C ALA A 98 14.56 21.96 -14.60
N VAL A 99 15.37 21.29 -13.77
CA VAL A 99 15.25 19.88 -13.46
C VAL A 99 15.20 19.73 -11.95
N TYR A 100 14.19 19.05 -11.42
CA TYR A 100 14.01 18.90 -9.98
C TYR A 100 13.12 17.71 -9.64
N ARG A 101 13.15 17.30 -8.38
CA ARG A 101 12.13 16.44 -7.74
C ARG A 101 11.27 17.29 -6.82
N TYR A 102 10.15 16.75 -6.38
CA TYR A 102 9.25 17.46 -5.49
C TYR A 102 8.61 16.51 -4.49
N PHE A 103 7.94 17.07 -3.51
CA PHE A 103 7.21 16.32 -2.50
C PHE A 103 5.70 16.48 -2.73
N PRO A 104 5.02 15.48 -3.33
CA PRO A 104 3.56 15.46 -3.43
C PRO A 104 2.89 15.62 -2.08
N LEU A 105 3.54 15.12 -1.02
CA LEU A 105 3.12 15.24 0.36
C LEU A 105 4.32 15.55 1.25
N LEU A 106 4.24 16.67 1.98
CA LEU A 106 5.31 17.12 2.87
C LEU A 106 4.82 17.18 4.32
N ASN A 107 5.54 16.51 5.24
CA ASN A 107 5.33 16.54 6.69
C ASN A 107 3.88 16.27 7.13
N SER A 108 3.21 15.28 6.57
CA SER A 108 1.87 14.91 6.99
C SER A 108 1.89 14.23 8.36
N THR A 109 1.07 14.72 9.26
CA THR A 109 0.84 14.11 10.59
C THR A 109 -0.32 13.12 10.62
N ARG A 110 -0.89 12.79 9.45
CA ARG A 110 -2.03 11.88 9.33
C ARG A 110 -1.57 10.43 9.35
N LEU A 111 -1.44 9.88 10.56
CA LEU A 111 -0.87 8.57 10.84
C LEU A 111 -1.89 7.55 11.38
N ALA A 112 -3.17 7.88 11.30
CA ALA A 112 -4.25 7.01 11.78
C ALA A 112 -5.16 6.49 10.65
N PHE A 113 -4.64 6.37 9.42
CA PHE A 113 -5.41 6.01 8.23
C PHE A 113 -6.50 7.04 7.89
N GLU A 114 -6.21 8.31 8.13
CA GLU A 114 -7.16 9.41 7.98
C GLU A 114 -7.25 9.90 6.54
N GLU A 115 -8.45 10.38 6.15
CA GLU A 115 -8.60 11.15 4.92
C GLU A 115 -8.01 12.56 5.06
N GLY A 116 -7.67 13.20 3.94
CA GLY A 116 -7.23 14.60 3.92
C GLY A 116 -5.83 14.83 3.39
N ASN A 117 -5.08 13.77 3.08
CA ASN A 117 -3.88 13.91 2.25
C ASN A 117 -4.29 14.28 0.81
N PRO A 118 -3.49 15.11 0.11
CA PRO A 118 -3.78 15.47 -1.28
C PRO A 118 -3.74 14.25 -2.19
N PHE A 119 -4.39 14.37 -3.32
CA PHE A 119 -4.19 13.44 -4.44
C PHE A 119 -2.94 13.86 -5.21
N PHE A 120 -2.17 12.88 -5.66
CA PHE A 120 -1.07 13.07 -6.58
C PHE A 120 -1.03 11.86 -7.53
N ASP A 121 -0.75 12.08 -8.79
CA ASP A 121 -0.64 11.05 -9.84
C ASP A 121 -1.76 9.99 -9.78
N GLY A 122 -3.00 10.46 -9.62
CA GLY A 122 -4.19 9.61 -9.52
C GLY A 122 -4.34 8.83 -8.20
N MET A 123 -3.44 9.01 -7.25
CA MET A 123 -3.38 8.26 -5.99
C MET A 123 -3.63 9.15 -4.77
N ARG A 124 -4.08 8.53 -3.68
CA ARG A 124 -4.00 9.08 -2.33
C ARG A 124 -3.41 8.01 -1.42
N LEU A 125 -2.35 8.36 -0.72
CA LEU A 125 -1.71 7.44 0.22
C LEU A 125 -2.30 7.61 1.63
N TYR A 126 -2.53 6.48 2.28
CA TYR A 126 -2.92 6.39 3.69
C TYR A 126 -1.82 5.67 4.46
N VAL A 127 -1.36 6.30 5.53
CA VAL A 127 -0.36 5.71 6.43
C VAL A 127 -1.04 5.44 7.77
N ARG A 128 -0.81 4.26 8.32
CA ARG A 128 -1.27 3.89 9.65
C ARG A 128 -0.09 3.56 10.53
N ASP A 129 0.11 4.35 11.55
CA ASP A 129 1.06 4.05 12.62
C ASP A 129 0.44 3.10 13.64
N VAL A 130 1.27 2.37 14.36
CA VAL A 130 0.83 1.38 15.33
C VAL A 130 1.58 1.54 16.64
N ALA A 131 0.92 1.23 17.76
CA ALA A 131 1.57 1.20 19.06
C ALA A 131 2.62 0.08 19.12
N LEU A 132 3.68 0.31 19.88
CA LEU A 132 4.69 -0.71 20.14
C LEU A 132 4.12 -1.87 20.97
N ASN A 133 4.04 -3.04 20.35
CA ASN A 133 3.57 -4.28 20.96
C ASN A 133 4.32 -5.48 20.38
N LEU A 134 4.17 -6.64 21.02
CA LEU A 134 4.53 -7.90 20.41
C LEU A 134 3.59 -8.16 19.21
N ASP A 135 4.16 -8.53 18.07
CA ASP A 135 3.40 -9.02 16.92
C ASP A 135 3.25 -10.55 17.06
N GLU A 136 2.16 -10.96 17.66
CA GLU A 136 1.89 -12.39 17.95
C GLU A 136 1.80 -13.24 16.69
N ALA A 137 1.34 -12.67 15.57
CA ALA A 137 1.20 -13.41 14.31
C ALA A 137 2.56 -13.80 13.70
N ARG A 138 3.54 -12.90 13.83
CA ARG A 138 4.90 -13.12 13.34
C ARG A 138 5.83 -13.74 14.39
N THR A 139 5.50 -13.68 15.69
CA THR A 139 6.31 -14.23 16.78
C THR A 139 6.06 -15.72 16.89
N LYS A 140 7.01 -16.51 16.39
CA LYS A 140 6.88 -17.98 16.32
C LYS A 140 8.20 -18.68 15.98
N TRP A 141 8.24 -19.99 16.12
CA TRP A 141 9.31 -20.80 15.55
C TRP A 141 9.35 -20.67 14.02
N THR A 142 10.54 -20.60 13.47
CA THR A 142 10.70 -20.59 11.99
C THR A 142 10.26 -21.94 11.40
N SER A 143 9.92 -21.94 10.12
CA SER A 143 9.47 -23.17 9.43
C SER A 143 10.52 -24.28 9.35
N ALA A 144 11.79 -23.94 9.56
CA ALA A 144 12.90 -24.90 9.58
C ALA A 144 13.07 -25.54 10.98
N SER A 145 12.49 -24.97 12.03
CA SER A 145 12.59 -25.47 13.40
C SER A 145 11.81 -26.76 13.57
N LYS A 146 12.38 -27.67 14.37
CA LYS A 146 11.81 -28.99 14.65
C LYS A 146 11.19 -29.10 16.04
N THR A 147 11.55 -28.19 16.95
CA THR A 147 10.99 -28.13 18.29
C THR A 147 9.51 -27.80 18.29
N ASN A 148 8.79 -28.29 19.26
CA ASN A 148 7.37 -27.98 19.50
C ASN A 148 7.13 -27.29 20.86
N TYR A 149 8.17 -26.75 21.47
CA TYR A 149 8.04 -26.03 22.73
C TYR A 149 7.15 -24.79 22.54
N LEU A 150 6.27 -24.56 23.49
CA LEU A 150 5.41 -23.38 23.56
C LEU A 150 6.21 -22.19 24.08
N ALA A 151 6.13 -21.07 23.41
CA ALA A 151 6.84 -19.86 23.81
C ALA A 151 5.90 -18.85 24.47
N SER A 152 6.42 -18.10 25.42
CA SER A 152 5.78 -16.91 25.97
C SER A 152 6.79 -15.77 25.93
N VAL A 153 6.41 -14.64 25.36
CA VAL A 153 7.20 -13.42 25.28
C VAL A 153 6.39 -12.27 25.85
N LYS A 154 6.99 -11.48 26.71
CA LYS A 154 6.35 -10.32 27.34
C LYS A 154 7.39 -9.25 27.70
N PRO A 155 6.98 -7.98 27.92
CA PRO A 155 7.87 -6.98 28.51
C PRO A 155 8.36 -7.47 29.88
N PHE A 156 9.62 -7.17 30.21
CA PHE A 156 10.18 -7.57 31.50
C PHE A 156 9.30 -7.10 32.67
N ASN A 157 8.96 -8.02 33.57
CA ASN A 157 8.01 -7.80 34.68
C ASN A 157 6.62 -7.29 34.24
N GLY A 158 6.23 -7.46 32.97
CA GLY A 158 4.96 -6.96 32.43
C GLY A 158 4.86 -5.42 32.35
N VAL A 159 5.96 -4.70 32.38
CA VAL A 159 5.99 -3.24 32.42
C VAL A 159 6.14 -2.68 31.00
N ASP A 160 5.18 -1.90 30.54
CA ASP A 160 5.12 -1.34 29.18
C ASP A 160 6.35 -0.51 28.79
N ARG A 161 6.96 0.22 29.73
CA ARG A 161 8.19 0.97 29.48
C ARG A 161 9.39 0.11 29.08
N ASN A 162 9.31 -1.19 29.32
CA ASN A 162 10.34 -2.17 28.97
C ASN A 162 10.14 -2.75 27.56
N LYS A 163 9.08 -2.38 26.85
CA LYS A 163 8.94 -2.67 25.41
C LYS A 163 10.05 -1.96 24.64
N TYR A 164 10.65 -2.65 23.71
CA TYR A 164 11.66 -2.07 22.83
C TYR A 164 11.36 -2.43 21.37
N PRO A 165 11.47 -1.46 20.44
CA PRO A 165 11.07 -1.63 19.04
C PRO A 165 12.15 -2.34 18.21
N ALA A 166 12.27 -3.64 18.37
CA ALA A 166 13.19 -4.47 17.58
C ALA A 166 12.63 -5.88 17.36
N ASP A 167 13.06 -6.50 16.28
CA ASP A 167 12.80 -7.91 16.01
C ASP A 167 14.04 -8.72 16.41
N TYR A 168 13.82 -9.91 16.98
CA TYR A 168 14.90 -10.77 17.47
C TYR A 168 14.76 -12.20 16.99
N GLU A 169 15.89 -12.88 16.94
CA GLU A 169 15.98 -14.32 16.81
C GLU A 169 16.65 -14.92 18.04
N VAL A 170 16.00 -15.93 18.64
CA VAL A 170 16.61 -16.82 19.62
C VAL A 170 17.05 -18.07 18.90
N ARG A 171 18.36 -18.24 18.75
CA ARG A 171 18.99 -19.32 17.97
C ARG A 171 19.55 -20.39 18.91
N PHE A 172 19.10 -21.62 18.77
CA PHE A 172 19.51 -22.73 19.59
C PHE A 172 20.67 -23.54 19.00
N SER A 173 21.44 -24.16 19.88
CA SER A 173 22.55 -25.06 19.55
C SER A 173 22.57 -26.26 20.50
N ASN A 174 23.23 -27.33 20.08
CA ASN A 174 23.53 -28.48 20.94
C ASN A 174 24.77 -28.27 21.85
N THR A 175 25.46 -27.13 21.65
CA THR A 175 26.66 -26.76 22.40
C THR A 175 26.47 -25.40 23.04
N VAL A 176 27.29 -25.05 24.00
CA VAL A 176 27.33 -23.69 24.56
C VAL A 176 27.75 -22.70 23.49
N VAL A 177 26.91 -21.69 23.26
CA VAL A 177 27.13 -20.63 22.24
C VAL A 177 27.15 -19.24 22.84
N ASP A 178 26.65 -19.07 24.08
CA ASP A 178 26.60 -17.77 24.75
C ASP A 178 26.66 -17.93 26.28
N SER A 179 26.53 -16.80 26.98
CA SER A 179 26.41 -16.76 28.43
C SER A 179 25.64 -15.49 28.87
N SER A 180 25.00 -15.63 30.04
CA SER A 180 24.43 -14.45 30.72
C SER A 180 25.52 -13.40 30.96
N SER A 181 25.23 -12.16 30.64
CA SER A 181 26.24 -11.10 30.60
C SER A 181 25.92 -9.86 31.44
N ARG A 182 25.01 -10.02 32.44
CA ARG A 182 24.72 -8.93 33.35
C ARG A 182 25.73 -8.85 34.48
N PRO A 183 26.34 -7.71 34.75
CA PRO A 183 27.22 -7.51 35.91
C PRO A 183 26.52 -7.89 37.23
N GLY A 184 27.19 -8.67 38.09
CA GLY A 184 26.66 -9.10 39.37
C GLY A 184 25.80 -10.38 39.36
N PHE A 185 25.49 -10.92 38.19
CA PHE A 185 24.77 -12.19 38.04
C PHE A 185 25.70 -13.24 37.44
N GLY A 186 26.58 -13.81 37.89
CA GLY A 186 27.49 -14.85 37.36
C GLY A 186 27.39 -15.14 35.85
N TYR A 187 28.40 -15.75 35.30
CA TYR A 187 28.37 -16.16 33.87
C TYR A 187 27.68 -17.50 33.77
N ILE A 188 26.35 -17.48 33.55
CA ILE A 188 25.58 -18.69 33.28
C ILE A 188 25.67 -18.97 31.77
N LYS A 189 26.25 -20.10 31.41
CA LYS A 189 26.39 -20.54 30.02
C LYS A 189 25.04 -20.94 29.43
N SER A 190 24.85 -20.75 28.14
CA SER A 190 23.61 -21.09 27.43
C SER A 190 23.87 -21.80 26.10
N ASN A 191 22.98 -22.70 25.74
CA ASN A 191 22.95 -23.35 24.44
C ASN A 191 22.10 -22.55 23.40
N PHE A 192 21.85 -21.31 23.67
CA PHE A 192 21.16 -20.39 22.77
C PHE A 192 21.81 -19.01 22.83
N GLU A 193 21.58 -18.23 21.77
CA GLU A 193 21.99 -16.84 21.66
C GLU A 193 20.84 -15.99 21.10
N VAL A 194 20.86 -14.69 21.37
CA VAL A 194 19.85 -13.73 20.91
C VAL A 194 20.47 -12.76 19.94
N TRP A 195 19.84 -12.59 18.80
CA TRP A 195 20.24 -11.63 17.77
C TRP A 195 19.12 -10.63 17.47
N GLU A 196 19.44 -9.36 17.45
CA GLU A 196 18.57 -8.35 16.84
C GLU A 196 18.68 -8.46 15.33
N VAL A 197 17.51 -8.62 14.67
CA VAL A 197 17.42 -8.83 13.21
C VAL A 197 16.40 -7.89 12.58
N THR A 198 16.21 -6.74 13.19
CA THR A 198 15.27 -5.72 12.70
C THR A 198 15.58 -5.37 11.24
N LYS A 199 14.57 -5.48 10.37
CA LYS A 199 14.71 -5.17 8.96
C LYS A 199 15.26 -3.75 8.77
N GLY A 200 16.27 -3.61 7.92
CA GLY A 200 16.94 -2.33 7.65
C GLY A 200 18.11 -2.02 8.60
N ARG A 201 18.33 -2.83 9.64
CA ARG A 201 19.48 -2.73 10.55
C ARG A 201 20.47 -3.87 10.32
N VAL A 202 21.72 -3.64 10.65
CA VAL A 202 22.75 -4.70 10.63
C VAL A 202 22.46 -5.64 11.79
N PRO A 203 22.35 -6.97 11.57
CA PRO A 203 22.13 -7.93 12.65
C PRO A 203 23.20 -7.82 13.73
N LYS A 204 22.78 -7.77 15.00
CA LYS A 204 23.67 -7.60 16.15
C LYS A 204 23.33 -8.62 17.23
N LYS A 205 24.36 -9.33 17.72
CA LYS A 205 24.18 -10.22 18.89
C LYS A 205 23.85 -9.37 20.11
N GLN A 206 22.79 -9.76 20.84
CA GLN A 206 22.30 -9.06 22.01
C GLN A 206 22.82 -9.72 23.28
N ARG A 207 23.04 -8.90 24.30
CA ARG A 207 23.31 -9.37 25.66
C ARG A 207 22.01 -9.82 26.31
N MET A 208 22.10 -10.77 27.23
CA MET A 208 20.95 -11.29 27.95
C MET A 208 21.25 -11.60 29.41
N VAL A 209 20.21 -11.67 30.23
CA VAL A 209 20.22 -12.38 31.50
C VAL A 209 19.54 -13.72 31.29
N TYR A 210 20.20 -14.78 31.63
CA TYR A 210 19.63 -16.12 31.63
C TYR A 210 19.42 -16.57 33.08
N LEU A 211 18.22 -16.99 33.42
CA LEU A 211 17.81 -17.43 34.74
C LEU A 211 17.57 -18.95 34.68
N GLU A 212 18.61 -19.68 35.03
CA GLU A 212 18.68 -21.15 34.99
C GLU A 212 17.99 -21.75 36.22
N THR A 213 17.23 -22.82 36.03
CA THR A 213 16.59 -23.60 37.09
C THR A 213 17.40 -24.84 37.45
N VAL A 214 18.06 -25.47 36.47
CA VAL A 214 18.98 -26.58 36.66
C VAL A 214 20.40 -26.04 36.57
N ARG A 215 21.09 -25.98 37.68
CA ARG A 215 22.40 -25.33 37.78
C ARG A 215 23.46 -25.95 36.89
N ASN A 216 24.08 -25.15 36.08
CA ASN A 216 25.28 -25.43 35.30
C ASN A 216 25.13 -26.53 34.23
N ASP A 217 23.94 -26.85 33.75
CA ASP A 217 23.78 -27.78 32.64
C ASP A 217 23.91 -27.09 31.26
N SER A 218 23.79 -25.77 31.23
CA SER A 218 23.92 -24.94 30.03
C SER A 218 22.88 -25.25 28.95
N LEU A 219 21.82 -25.97 29.27
CA LEU A 219 20.72 -26.32 28.37
C LEU A 219 19.44 -25.57 28.77
N TRP A 220 18.53 -25.42 27.85
CA TRP A 220 17.22 -24.86 28.16
C TRP A 220 16.35 -25.90 28.88
N ASN A 221 15.89 -25.57 30.08
CA ASN A 221 15.02 -26.43 30.89
C ASN A 221 13.65 -25.76 31.13
N PRO A 222 12.58 -26.53 31.40
CA PRO A 222 11.29 -26.00 31.77
C PRO A 222 11.35 -25.06 32.98
N GLY A 223 10.67 -23.92 32.89
CA GLY A 223 10.65 -22.90 33.95
C GLY A 223 11.78 -21.87 33.87
N GLU A 224 12.73 -22.07 32.98
CA GLU A 224 13.78 -21.10 32.72
C GLU A 224 13.26 -19.88 31.89
N ARG A 225 13.95 -18.78 32.05
CA ARG A 225 13.63 -17.56 31.33
C ARG A 225 14.87 -16.77 30.96
N ALA A 226 14.80 -16.03 29.87
CA ALA A 226 15.84 -15.12 29.49
C ALA A 226 15.26 -13.72 29.26
N ILE A 227 16.08 -12.70 29.55
CA ILE A 227 15.72 -11.30 29.43
C ILE A 227 16.72 -10.65 28.50
N ILE A 228 16.23 -10.01 27.44
CA ILE A 228 17.06 -9.28 26.47
C ILE A 228 17.50 -7.96 27.08
N LEU A 229 18.79 -7.66 26.96
CA LEU A 229 19.42 -6.46 27.49
C LEU A 229 19.80 -5.52 26.39
N LEU A 230 19.58 -4.23 26.62
CA LEU A 230 20.01 -3.14 25.73
C LEU A 230 21.06 -2.27 26.42
N GLY A 231 21.68 -1.45 25.56
CA GLY A 231 22.77 -0.55 25.94
C GLY A 231 24.11 -1.28 25.98
N ASP A 232 25.18 -0.51 25.82
CA ASP A 232 26.55 -1.05 25.82
C ASP A 232 26.95 -1.58 27.20
N ASP A 233 26.32 -1.06 28.24
CA ASP A 233 26.46 -1.53 29.62
C ASP A 233 25.59 -2.76 29.94
N GLY A 234 24.58 -3.08 29.10
CA GLY A 234 23.67 -4.20 29.29
C GLY A 234 22.76 -4.06 30.50
N LEU A 235 22.42 -2.83 30.90
CA LEU A 235 21.63 -2.57 32.12
C LEU A 235 20.13 -2.47 31.85
N VAL A 236 19.73 -2.14 30.63
CA VAL A 236 18.31 -1.95 30.29
C VAL A 236 17.67 -3.29 29.95
N GLN A 237 16.75 -3.74 30.79
CA GLN A 237 15.98 -4.97 30.62
C GLN A 237 14.74 -4.68 29.77
N THR A 238 14.51 -5.50 28.73
CA THR A 238 13.43 -5.27 27.77
C THR A 238 12.46 -6.44 27.72
N TRP A 239 12.56 -7.30 26.70
CA TRP A 239 11.69 -8.44 26.54
C TRP A 239 12.18 -9.64 27.34
N GLU A 240 11.24 -10.31 28.01
CA GLU A 240 11.45 -11.59 28.69
C GLU A 240 10.78 -12.68 27.87
N PHE A 241 11.47 -13.81 27.70
CA PHE A 241 10.91 -14.98 27.04
C PHE A 241 11.17 -16.26 27.81
N THR A 242 10.28 -17.22 27.61
CA THR A 242 10.38 -18.59 28.15
C THR A 242 9.85 -19.60 27.15
N PHE A 243 10.37 -20.82 27.19
CA PHE A 243 9.91 -21.93 26.39
C PHE A 243 9.54 -23.11 27.31
N THR A 244 8.36 -23.66 27.09
CA THR A 244 7.85 -24.78 27.90
C THR A 244 7.49 -25.97 27.01
N PRO A 245 7.81 -27.21 27.41
CA PRO A 245 7.40 -28.36 26.64
C PRO A 245 5.88 -28.50 26.63
N PRO A 246 5.30 -29.03 25.56
CA PRO A 246 3.91 -29.49 25.58
C PRO A 246 3.77 -30.70 26.54
N ALA A 247 2.52 -31.00 26.93
CA ALA A 247 2.25 -32.08 27.85
C ALA A 247 2.68 -33.47 27.33
N GLU A 248 2.64 -33.66 26.02
CA GLU A 248 3.00 -34.91 25.35
C GLU A 248 3.91 -34.67 24.15
N ASN A 249 4.74 -35.65 23.82
CA ASN A 249 5.61 -35.65 22.64
C ASN A 249 6.52 -34.41 22.54
N ALA A 250 7.07 -33.96 23.67
CA ALA A 250 7.95 -32.82 23.72
C ALA A 250 9.24 -33.04 22.93
N VAL A 251 9.57 -32.11 22.02
CA VAL A 251 10.82 -32.07 21.25
C VAL A 251 11.59 -30.83 21.69
N ALA A 252 12.65 -31.01 22.45
CA ALA A 252 13.47 -29.91 22.95
C ALA A 252 14.16 -29.15 21.81
N PRO A 253 14.41 -27.84 21.97
CA PRO A 253 15.14 -27.05 20.99
C PRO A 253 16.59 -27.54 20.83
N THR A 254 17.04 -27.62 19.57
CA THR A 254 18.38 -28.11 19.18
C THR A 254 19.03 -27.19 18.15
N THR A 255 20.23 -27.52 17.70
CA THR A 255 20.95 -26.79 16.66
C THR A 255 20.07 -26.61 15.41
N GLY A 256 19.89 -25.36 15.02
CA GLY A 256 19.11 -24.94 13.85
C GLY A 256 17.66 -24.54 14.17
N ASP A 257 17.19 -24.77 15.39
CA ASP A 257 15.90 -24.23 15.83
C ASP A 257 16.03 -22.73 16.15
N VAL A 258 15.15 -21.94 15.57
CA VAL A 258 15.16 -20.48 15.69
C VAL A 258 13.76 -19.99 16.04
N TYR A 259 13.65 -19.29 17.15
CA TYR A 259 12.42 -18.60 17.54
C TYR A 259 12.50 -17.13 17.16
N PHE A 260 11.58 -16.67 16.32
CA PHE A 260 11.50 -15.30 15.90
C PHE A 260 10.56 -14.50 16.80
N ILE A 261 11.03 -13.39 17.34
CA ILE A 261 10.28 -12.44 18.16
C ILE A 261 10.10 -11.18 17.33
N ALA A 262 8.88 -10.87 16.95
CA ALA A 262 8.54 -9.70 16.13
C ALA A 262 7.83 -8.65 16.96
N THR A 263 8.11 -7.38 16.66
CA THR A 263 7.39 -6.26 17.24
C THR A 263 6.65 -5.47 16.16
N SER A 264 5.43 -5.03 16.46
CA SER A 264 4.81 -3.91 15.80
C SER A 264 5.29 -2.63 16.48
N ARG A 265 5.72 -1.64 15.70
CA ARG A 265 6.30 -0.42 16.26
C ARG A 265 5.88 0.81 15.48
N PRO A 266 5.84 2.00 16.14
CA PRO A 266 5.69 3.27 15.46
C PRO A 266 6.81 3.48 14.44
N PHE A 267 6.51 4.25 13.42
CA PHE A 267 7.53 4.69 12.47
C PHE A 267 8.52 5.63 13.14
N THR A 268 9.77 5.54 12.73
CA THR A 268 10.88 6.36 13.17
C THR A 268 11.59 7.03 11.99
N ALA A 269 12.43 8.02 12.25
CA ALA A 269 13.22 8.67 11.20
C ALA A 269 14.22 7.74 10.49
N GLU A 270 14.45 6.54 11.02
CA GLU A 270 15.27 5.52 10.37
C GLU A 270 14.49 4.68 9.35
N ASP A 271 13.15 4.74 9.40
CA ASP A 271 12.31 3.99 8.50
C ASP A 271 12.15 4.76 7.17
N ALA A 272 12.35 4.05 6.06
CA ALA A 272 12.09 4.56 4.73
C ALA A 272 11.52 3.43 3.87
N TYR A 273 10.59 3.77 3.01
CA TYR A 273 9.96 2.84 2.08
C TYR A 273 9.98 3.43 0.68
N SER A 274 10.14 2.59 -0.33
CA SER A 274 9.90 2.97 -1.72
C SER A 274 8.90 2.03 -2.35
N PHE A 275 8.16 2.56 -3.32
CA PHE A 275 7.26 1.78 -4.15
C PHE A 275 7.26 2.33 -5.57
N THR A 276 6.96 1.48 -6.53
CA THR A 276 6.75 1.84 -7.92
C THR A 276 5.28 1.65 -8.28
N THR A 277 4.78 2.47 -9.18
CA THR A 277 3.43 2.35 -9.68
C THR A 277 3.39 1.48 -10.94
N THR A 278 2.21 0.91 -11.18
CA THR A 278 1.91 0.22 -12.42
C THR A 278 0.60 0.78 -12.96
N ALA A 279 0.62 1.26 -14.19
CA ALA A 279 -0.56 1.78 -14.85
C ALA A 279 -1.64 0.70 -14.96
N SER A 280 -2.90 1.11 -14.87
CA SER A 280 -3.99 0.19 -15.07
C SER A 280 -4.00 -0.31 -16.52
N ARG A 281 -4.06 -1.62 -16.71
CA ARG A 281 -4.06 -2.26 -18.02
C ARG A 281 -5.31 -3.10 -18.19
N ILE A 282 -5.79 -3.17 -19.42
CA ILE A 282 -6.80 -4.15 -19.79
C ILE A 282 -6.07 -5.47 -20.01
N ASP A 283 -6.34 -6.46 -19.18
CA ASP A 283 -5.88 -7.82 -19.39
C ASP A 283 -6.86 -8.52 -20.36
N GLU A 284 -6.49 -8.63 -21.64
CA GLU A 284 -7.31 -9.23 -22.68
C GLU A 284 -7.63 -10.71 -22.39
N VAL A 285 -6.71 -11.45 -21.76
CA VAL A 285 -6.94 -12.85 -21.37
C VAL A 285 -7.99 -12.94 -20.27
N GLN A 286 -7.88 -12.06 -19.28
CA GLN A 286 -8.87 -12.00 -18.21
C GLN A 286 -10.22 -11.47 -18.72
N ALA A 287 -10.21 -10.49 -19.62
CA ALA A 287 -11.41 -9.96 -20.26
C ALA A 287 -12.16 -11.06 -21.05
N THR A 288 -11.45 -11.87 -21.83
CA THR A 288 -12.03 -13.03 -22.55
C THR A 288 -12.65 -14.02 -21.56
N ASN A 289 -11.96 -14.35 -20.48
CA ASN A 289 -12.46 -15.27 -19.44
C ASN A 289 -13.64 -14.70 -18.64
N THR A 290 -13.87 -13.38 -18.67
CA THR A 290 -14.98 -12.74 -17.95
C THR A 290 -16.24 -12.59 -18.78
N LEU A 291 -16.19 -12.78 -20.11
CA LEU A 291 -17.40 -12.73 -20.96
C LEU A 291 -18.49 -13.68 -20.47
N ASP A 292 -18.10 -14.86 -19.96
CA ASP A 292 -19.06 -15.82 -19.41
C ASP A 292 -19.79 -15.34 -18.15
N LYS A 293 -19.27 -14.31 -17.48
CA LYS A 293 -19.87 -13.72 -16.28
C LYS A 293 -20.88 -12.61 -16.59
N ILE A 294 -20.98 -12.17 -17.86
CA ILE A 294 -21.95 -11.15 -18.28
C ILE A 294 -23.36 -11.61 -17.92
N ARG A 295 -24.10 -10.76 -17.26
CA ARG A 295 -25.45 -11.03 -16.76
C ARG A 295 -26.36 -9.85 -16.91
N VAL A 296 -27.66 -10.11 -16.91
CA VAL A 296 -28.73 -9.10 -16.89
C VAL A 296 -29.25 -8.94 -15.46
N VAL A 297 -29.43 -7.72 -15.01
CA VAL A 297 -29.87 -7.42 -13.63
C VAL A 297 -31.01 -6.40 -13.69
N PRO A 298 -32.15 -6.72 -13.07
CA PRO A 298 -32.52 -8.01 -12.50
C PRO A 298 -32.90 -9.05 -13.57
N ASN A 299 -32.73 -10.33 -13.25
CA ASN A 299 -33.20 -11.42 -14.09
C ASN A 299 -33.83 -12.52 -13.20
N PRO A 300 -35.14 -12.76 -13.25
CA PRO A 300 -36.11 -12.09 -14.11
C PRO A 300 -36.33 -10.62 -13.74
N TYR A 301 -36.67 -9.80 -14.75
CA TYR A 301 -37.19 -8.46 -14.49
C TYR A 301 -38.66 -8.57 -14.12
N VAL A 302 -39.02 -8.04 -12.94
CA VAL A 302 -40.40 -7.98 -12.46
C VAL A 302 -40.84 -6.53 -12.46
N VAL A 303 -42.04 -6.24 -12.95
CA VAL A 303 -42.57 -4.86 -13.15
C VAL A 303 -42.67 -4.02 -11.85
N THR A 304 -42.35 -4.58 -10.69
CA THR A 304 -42.30 -3.87 -9.39
C THR A 304 -40.91 -4.02 -8.78
N ASN A 305 -39.88 -3.55 -9.49
CA ASN A 305 -38.49 -3.75 -9.09
C ASN A 305 -37.98 -2.67 -8.13
N ALA A 306 -37.29 -3.06 -7.06
CA ALA A 306 -36.71 -2.15 -6.06
C ALA A 306 -35.51 -1.30 -6.59
N ILE A 307 -35.00 -1.59 -7.80
CA ILE A 307 -33.85 -0.88 -8.41
C ILE A 307 -34.32 0.33 -9.24
N GLU A 308 -35.63 0.44 -9.50
CA GLU A 308 -36.17 1.55 -10.26
C GLU A 308 -36.23 2.82 -9.38
N PRO A 309 -35.74 3.97 -9.88
CA PRO A 309 -35.87 5.21 -9.13
C PRO A 309 -37.35 5.55 -9.00
N LEU A 310 -37.80 5.78 -7.76
CA LEU A 310 -39.14 6.30 -7.47
C LEU A 310 -39.21 7.72 -8.02
N ASP A 311 -40.23 8.03 -8.83
CA ASP A 311 -40.55 9.41 -9.16
C ASP A 311 -41.14 10.09 -7.94
N LEU A 312 -40.32 10.87 -7.23
CA LEU A 312 -40.74 11.62 -6.03
C LEU A 312 -41.75 12.74 -6.33
N GLN A 313 -41.89 13.14 -7.59
CA GLN A 313 -42.82 14.18 -8.00
C GLN A 313 -44.20 13.62 -8.34
N ASN A 314 -44.26 12.34 -8.70
CA ASN A 314 -45.55 11.66 -8.96
C ASN A 314 -45.54 10.23 -8.39
N PRO A 315 -45.93 10.05 -7.12
CA PRO A 315 -45.91 8.73 -6.44
C PRO A 315 -46.84 7.69 -7.08
N ARG A 316 -47.65 8.06 -8.06
CA ARG A 316 -48.49 7.15 -8.83
C ARG A 316 -47.84 6.71 -10.14
N ASP A 317 -46.76 7.40 -10.55
CA ASP A 317 -45.97 7.00 -11.72
C ASP A 317 -44.89 6.03 -11.23
N ARG A 318 -44.75 4.89 -11.94
CA ARG A 318 -43.89 3.78 -11.50
C ARG A 318 -42.40 4.01 -11.83
N GLY A 319 -41.99 5.25 -12.16
CA GLY A 319 -40.64 5.55 -12.57
C GLY A 319 -40.22 4.93 -13.91
N GLN A 320 -39.02 5.24 -14.35
CA GLN A 320 -38.49 4.67 -15.62
C GLN A 320 -38.17 3.18 -15.39
N ARG A 321 -38.82 2.32 -16.17
CA ARG A 321 -38.48 0.89 -16.22
C ARG A 321 -37.09 0.75 -16.78
N ARG A 322 -36.21 0.00 -16.08
CA ARG A 322 -34.88 -0.27 -16.58
C ARG A 322 -34.28 -1.55 -16.01
N LEU A 323 -33.52 -2.22 -16.83
CA LEU A 323 -32.55 -3.21 -16.40
C LEU A 323 -31.17 -2.79 -16.87
N TYR A 324 -30.14 -3.53 -16.46
CA TYR A 324 -28.80 -3.30 -16.97
C TYR A 324 -28.07 -4.61 -17.21
N PHE A 325 -27.20 -4.59 -18.20
CA PHE A 325 -26.20 -5.61 -18.43
C PHE A 325 -24.98 -5.28 -17.56
N ASP A 326 -24.46 -6.26 -16.87
CA ASP A 326 -23.38 -6.11 -15.89
C ASP A 326 -22.14 -6.91 -16.33
N LEU A 327 -20.96 -6.45 -15.92
CA LEU A 327 -19.66 -7.05 -16.26
C LEU A 327 -19.33 -7.03 -17.76
N LEU A 328 -19.76 -5.99 -18.44
CA LEU A 328 -19.48 -5.78 -19.86
C LEU A 328 -18.01 -5.38 -20.07
N PRO A 329 -17.39 -5.78 -21.18
CA PRO A 329 -16.11 -5.24 -21.60
C PRO A 329 -16.25 -3.78 -22.02
N LYS A 330 -15.12 -3.07 -22.11
CA LYS A 330 -15.04 -1.65 -22.44
C LYS A 330 -15.83 -1.27 -23.69
N ASP A 331 -15.69 -2.06 -24.74
CA ASP A 331 -16.33 -1.83 -26.04
C ASP A 331 -17.07 -3.10 -26.44
N CYS A 332 -18.39 -3.02 -26.62
CA CYS A 332 -19.20 -4.12 -27.11
C CYS A 332 -20.54 -3.64 -27.67
N THR A 333 -21.12 -4.46 -28.53
CA THR A 333 -22.47 -4.28 -29.05
C THR A 333 -23.39 -5.35 -28.43
N ILE A 334 -24.49 -4.92 -27.82
CA ILE A 334 -25.49 -5.82 -27.24
C ILE A 334 -26.69 -5.83 -28.16
N ARG A 335 -27.06 -6.99 -28.69
CA ARG A 335 -28.27 -7.20 -29.52
C ARG A 335 -29.26 -8.03 -28.76
N ILE A 336 -30.50 -7.56 -28.68
CA ILE A 336 -31.60 -8.24 -27.96
C ILE A 336 -32.57 -8.80 -28.97
N PHE A 337 -32.94 -10.08 -28.78
CA PHE A 337 -33.81 -10.80 -29.69
C PHE A 337 -34.98 -11.44 -28.95
N THR A 338 -36.09 -11.60 -29.65
CA THR A 338 -37.16 -12.53 -29.23
C THR A 338 -36.67 -13.99 -29.32
N VAL A 339 -37.40 -14.92 -28.72
CA VAL A 339 -37.10 -16.36 -28.84
C VAL A 339 -37.26 -16.87 -30.29
N THR A 340 -37.95 -16.14 -31.15
CA THR A 340 -38.10 -16.42 -32.58
C THR A 340 -37.00 -15.85 -33.45
N GLY A 341 -36.05 -15.10 -32.83
CA GLY A 341 -34.89 -14.53 -33.52
C GLY A 341 -35.11 -13.12 -34.10
N GLU A 342 -36.24 -12.49 -33.83
CA GLU A 342 -36.48 -11.10 -34.26
C GLU A 342 -35.69 -10.10 -33.39
N LEU A 343 -35.00 -9.15 -34.04
CA LEU A 343 -34.23 -8.10 -33.36
C LEU A 343 -35.18 -7.12 -32.68
N VAL A 344 -35.06 -7.02 -31.37
CA VAL A 344 -35.85 -6.11 -30.52
C VAL A 344 -35.14 -4.77 -30.40
N ASP A 345 -33.84 -4.78 -30.05
CA ASP A 345 -33.04 -3.56 -29.86
C ASP A 345 -31.55 -3.83 -29.99
N THR A 346 -30.75 -2.76 -30.15
CA THR A 346 -29.31 -2.81 -30.20
C THR A 346 -28.74 -1.70 -29.31
N ILE A 347 -27.85 -2.04 -28.40
CA ILE A 347 -27.18 -1.12 -27.46
C ILE A 347 -25.69 -1.11 -27.81
N GLU A 348 -25.16 0.03 -28.17
CA GLU A 348 -23.73 0.24 -28.30
C GLU A 348 -23.17 0.66 -26.94
N HIS A 349 -22.20 -0.11 -26.42
CA HIS A 349 -21.56 0.17 -25.15
C HIS A 349 -20.09 0.55 -25.38
N HIS A 350 -19.78 1.79 -25.02
CA HIS A 350 -18.42 2.32 -25.03
C HIS A 350 -18.19 3.01 -23.70
N THR A 351 -17.25 2.52 -22.90
CA THR A 351 -16.97 3.11 -21.59
C THR A 351 -15.50 3.40 -21.38
N THR A 352 -15.23 4.34 -20.50
CA THR A 352 -13.91 4.53 -19.91
C THR A 352 -13.82 3.64 -18.65
N MET A 353 -12.84 2.85 -18.54
CA MET A 353 -12.40 1.79 -17.60
C MET A 353 -13.27 1.34 -16.41
N ASP A 354 -14.21 2.15 -15.88
CA ASP A 354 -14.82 1.88 -14.58
C ASP A 354 -16.31 1.52 -14.60
N ASP A 355 -16.96 1.53 -15.76
CA ASP A 355 -18.38 1.25 -15.88
C ASP A 355 -18.67 0.11 -16.86
N GLY A 356 -18.60 -1.12 -16.35
CA GLY A 356 -19.01 -2.34 -17.09
C GLY A 356 -20.52 -2.54 -17.13
N LYS A 357 -21.33 -1.45 -17.14
CA LYS A 357 -22.79 -1.51 -17.12
C LYS A 357 -23.41 -0.77 -18.30
N ALA A 358 -24.34 -1.40 -18.99
CA ALA A 358 -25.21 -0.77 -19.97
C ALA A 358 -26.66 -0.84 -19.49
N PHE A 359 -27.30 0.31 -19.34
CA PHE A 359 -28.70 0.41 -18.98
C PHE A 359 -29.58 0.31 -20.20
N TRP A 360 -30.74 -0.33 -20.04
CA TRP A 360 -31.77 -0.45 -21.06
C TRP A 360 -33.16 -0.21 -20.45
N ASP A 361 -33.98 0.59 -21.13
CA ASP A 361 -35.27 1.05 -20.67
C ASP A 361 -36.44 0.11 -20.98
N LEU A 362 -36.15 -1.10 -21.47
CA LEU A 362 -37.14 -2.12 -21.88
C LEU A 362 -38.08 -1.61 -23.00
N THR A 363 -37.53 -0.82 -23.92
CA THR A 363 -38.24 -0.43 -25.13
C THR A 363 -37.64 -1.15 -26.35
N THR A 364 -38.45 -1.31 -27.40
CA THR A 364 -37.95 -1.79 -28.69
C THR A 364 -37.26 -0.64 -29.45
N LYS A 365 -36.53 -0.96 -30.53
CA LYS A 365 -35.93 0.02 -31.45
C LYS A 365 -36.93 1.05 -32.00
N ASP A 366 -38.22 0.73 -31.97
CA ASP A 366 -39.33 1.58 -32.44
C ASP A 366 -40.05 2.28 -31.26
N ASN A 367 -39.43 2.33 -30.08
CA ASN A 367 -39.92 2.94 -28.82
C ASN A 367 -41.24 2.34 -28.29
N PHE A 368 -41.55 1.08 -28.60
CA PHE A 368 -42.68 0.38 -27.99
C PHE A 368 -42.25 -0.32 -26.68
N PRO A 369 -43.09 -0.32 -25.65
CA PRO A 369 -42.83 -1.09 -24.44
C PRO A 369 -42.65 -2.59 -24.72
N LEU A 370 -41.65 -3.18 -24.06
CA LEU A 370 -41.37 -4.60 -24.21
C LEU A 370 -42.50 -5.47 -23.66
N ALA A 371 -42.87 -6.52 -24.40
CA ALA A 371 -43.84 -7.50 -23.94
C ALA A 371 -43.26 -8.43 -22.86
N PHE A 372 -44.12 -9.05 -22.06
CA PHE A 372 -43.70 -10.10 -21.13
C PHE A 372 -43.26 -11.34 -21.91
N GLY A 373 -42.14 -11.91 -21.50
CA GLY A 373 -41.59 -13.07 -22.22
C GLY A 373 -40.14 -13.35 -21.89
N VAL A 374 -39.56 -14.30 -22.57
CA VAL A 374 -38.12 -14.62 -22.54
C VAL A 374 -37.46 -14.01 -23.75
N TYR A 375 -36.31 -13.39 -23.50
CA TYR A 375 -35.49 -12.73 -24.51
C TYR A 375 -34.09 -13.32 -24.53
N ILE A 376 -33.45 -13.27 -25.67
CA ILE A 376 -32.07 -13.69 -25.90
C ILE A 376 -31.27 -12.42 -26.10
N TYR A 377 -30.12 -12.31 -25.43
CA TYR A 377 -29.14 -11.27 -25.71
C TYR A 377 -27.87 -11.87 -26.31
N HIS A 378 -27.26 -11.12 -27.19
CA HIS A 378 -25.99 -11.42 -27.81
C HIS A 378 -25.07 -10.21 -27.57
N VAL A 379 -23.97 -10.42 -26.84
CA VAL A 379 -22.91 -9.45 -26.66
C VAL A 379 -21.77 -9.78 -27.60
N ASP A 380 -21.42 -8.84 -28.45
CA ASP A 380 -20.31 -8.92 -29.39
C ASP A 380 -19.21 -7.98 -28.94
N ALA A 381 -18.11 -8.52 -28.44
CA ALA A 381 -16.96 -7.81 -27.93
C ALA A 381 -15.75 -7.81 -28.90
N GLY A 382 -16.02 -8.00 -30.19
CA GLY A 382 -14.99 -8.00 -31.23
C GLY A 382 -13.94 -9.10 -31.02
N THR A 383 -12.67 -8.70 -30.87
CA THR A 383 -11.55 -9.64 -30.69
C THR A 383 -11.58 -10.40 -29.36
N LEU A 384 -12.29 -9.90 -28.36
CA LEU A 384 -12.44 -10.56 -27.06
C LEU A 384 -13.41 -11.76 -27.14
N GLY A 385 -14.27 -11.81 -28.16
CA GLY A 385 -15.22 -12.90 -28.36
C GLY A 385 -16.68 -12.46 -28.22
N GLN A 386 -17.56 -13.45 -28.06
CA GLN A 386 -19.00 -13.23 -28.03
C GLN A 386 -19.64 -14.00 -26.88
N LYS A 387 -20.74 -13.46 -26.33
CA LYS A 387 -21.56 -14.11 -25.31
C LYS A 387 -23.02 -14.08 -25.68
N ILE A 388 -23.67 -15.24 -25.59
CA ILE A 388 -25.13 -15.35 -25.70
C ILE A 388 -25.70 -15.72 -24.33
N GLY A 389 -26.77 -15.07 -23.95
CA GLY A 389 -27.51 -15.38 -22.75
C GLY A 389 -28.99 -15.09 -22.88
N ARG A 390 -29.73 -15.28 -21.81
CA ARG A 390 -31.20 -15.09 -21.80
C ARG A 390 -31.62 -14.40 -20.51
N PHE A 391 -32.72 -13.66 -20.61
CA PHE A 391 -33.39 -13.06 -19.46
C PHE A 391 -34.91 -13.12 -19.65
N ALA A 392 -35.65 -12.99 -18.57
CA ALA A 392 -37.08 -12.99 -18.59
C ALA A 392 -37.67 -11.66 -18.10
N VAL A 393 -38.74 -11.23 -18.74
CA VAL A 393 -39.56 -10.08 -18.30
C VAL A 393 -40.93 -10.66 -17.90
N ILE A 394 -41.27 -10.47 -16.64
CA ILE A 394 -42.52 -10.98 -16.05
C ILE A 394 -43.31 -9.84 -15.43
N LYS A 395 -44.64 -10.07 -15.27
CA LYS A 395 -45.57 -9.07 -14.77
C LYS A 395 -45.42 -8.91 -13.24
#